data_4c98a26d25d6e0d8162d091cb8e47fa5
#
_entry.id   4c98a26d25d6e0d8162d091cb8e47fa5
#
_cell.length_a   1.000
_cell.length_b   1.000
_cell.length_c   1.000
_cell.angle_alpha   90.00
_cell.angle_beta   90.00
_cell.angle_gamma   90.00
#
_symmetry.space_group_name_H-M   'P 1'
#
loop_
_entity.id
_entity.type
_entity.pdbx_description
1 polymer ?
#
loop_
_entity_poly.entity_id
_entity_poly.type
_entity_poly.pdbx_seq_one_letter_code
_entity_poly.pdbx_strand_id
1 'polypeptide(L)'
;MLAMVRDTGYNLVLVVHILAVVVAFAPAFVHPFLVRQTRSHDLADRFQIISLMQENGQRIYAPALAAAGLLGFTLTGMSDQLYQLSQLWLWLSAGCWLAMNGLLHGLILKAEKQMANGDTSAQKRAEIGSGVLSLLFILTLILMIFKPGF
;
A
#
# COMPACT_ATOMS: atom_id res chain seq x y z
N MET A 1 2.05 -29.94 -8.41
CA MET A 1 2.87 -28.89 -7.78
C MET A 1 3.92 -28.27 -8.70
N LEU A 2 4.64 -29.06 -9.53
CA LEU A 2 5.64 -28.52 -10.49
C LEU A 2 5.04 -27.84 -11.74
N ALA A 3 3.77 -28.08 -12.07
CA ALA A 3 3.11 -27.50 -13.24
C ALA A 3 2.84 -25.99 -13.08
N MET A 4 2.46 -25.53 -11.89
CA MET A 4 2.18 -24.12 -11.58
C MET A 4 3.39 -23.21 -11.73
N VAL A 5 4.59 -23.66 -11.31
CA VAL A 5 5.82 -22.86 -11.41
C VAL A 5 6.24 -22.62 -12.89
N ARG A 6 5.64 -23.36 -13.83
CA ARG A 6 5.87 -23.25 -15.28
C ARG A 6 4.76 -22.53 -16.04
N ASP A 7 3.66 -22.14 -15.37
CA ASP A 7 2.61 -21.37 -16.04
C ASP A 7 3.06 -19.92 -16.22
N THR A 8 3.32 -19.56 -17.48
CA THR A 8 3.74 -18.20 -17.85
C THR A 8 2.69 -17.16 -17.45
N GLY A 9 1.38 -17.49 -17.54
CA GLY A 9 0.29 -16.59 -17.16
C GLY A 9 0.33 -16.24 -15.66
N TYR A 10 0.43 -17.27 -14.80
CA TYR A 10 0.55 -17.08 -13.36
C TYR A 10 1.79 -16.23 -13.00
N ASN A 11 2.94 -16.54 -13.58
CA ASN A 11 4.18 -15.82 -13.31
C ASN A 11 4.11 -14.35 -13.76
N LEU A 12 3.47 -14.04 -14.88
CA LEU A 12 3.25 -12.67 -15.31
C LEU A 12 2.37 -11.90 -14.33
N VAL A 13 1.25 -12.47 -13.91
CA VAL A 13 0.36 -11.85 -12.91
C VAL A 13 1.11 -11.64 -11.58
N LEU A 14 1.94 -12.60 -11.17
CA LEU A 14 2.76 -12.50 -9.96
C LEU A 14 3.76 -11.34 -10.06
N VAL A 15 4.45 -11.18 -11.18
CA VAL A 15 5.37 -10.05 -11.40
C VAL A 15 4.62 -8.72 -11.32
N VAL A 16 3.46 -8.60 -11.98
CA VAL A 16 2.66 -7.36 -11.94
C VAL A 16 2.13 -7.10 -10.52
N HIS A 17 1.72 -8.14 -9.79
CA HIS A 17 1.32 -8.02 -8.39
C HIS A 17 2.47 -7.47 -7.52
N ILE A 18 3.66 -8.04 -7.64
CA ILE A 18 4.84 -7.57 -6.88
C ILE A 18 5.18 -6.12 -7.23
N LEU A 19 5.15 -5.75 -8.51
CA LEU A 19 5.38 -4.37 -8.95
C LEU A 19 4.33 -3.41 -8.38
N ALA A 20 3.05 -3.80 -8.38
CA ALA A 20 1.99 -3.02 -7.78
C ALA A 20 2.21 -2.82 -6.26
N VAL A 21 2.64 -3.86 -5.55
CA VAL A 21 3.02 -3.79 -4.13
C VAL A 21 4.19 -2.83 -3.93
N VAL A 22 5.26 -2.94 -4.70
CA VAL A 22 6.43 -2.05 -4.60
C VAL A 22 6.03 -0.59 -4.81
N VAL A 23 5.25 -0.30 -5.86
CA VAL A 23 4.78 1.06 -6.14
C VAL A 23 3.87 1.59 -5.03
N ALA A 24 2.92 0.77 -4.56
CA ALA A 24 1.97 1.17 -3.52
C ALA A 24 2.67 1.56 -2.19
N PHE A 25 3.76 0.88 -1.85
CA PHE A 25 4.44 1.07 -0.57
C PHE A 25 5.73 1.89 -0.65
N ALA A 26 6.19 2.29 -1.83
CA ALA A 26 7.32 3.22 -2.00
C ALA A 26 7.20 4.49 -1.12
N PRO A 27 6.02 5.14 -1.01
CA PRO A 27 5.86 6.33 -0.17
C PRO A 27 6.11 6.06 1.32
N ALA A 28 5.79 4.89 1.83
CA ALA A 28 6.00 4.56 3.24
C ALA A 28 7.48 4.66 3.65
N PHE A 29 8.37 4.44 2.70
CA PHE A 29 9.82 4.56 2.91
C PHE A 29 10.37 5.94 2.54
N VAL A 30 9.82 6.60 1.52
CA VAL A 30 10.37 7.84 0.96
C VAL A 30 9.79 9.10 1.64
N HIS A 31 8.49 9.14 1.94
CA HIS A 31 7.82 10.31 2.49
C HIS A 31 8.40 10.79 3.83
N PRO A 32 8.75 9.93 4.81
CA PRO A 32 9.33 10.39 6.08
C PRO A 32 10.63 11.18 5.88
N PHE A 33 11.47 10.76 4.93
CA PHE A 33 12.72 11.44 4.60
C PHE A 33 12.46 12.79 3.91
N LEU A 34 11.53 12.82 2.94
CA LEU A 34 11.14 14.06 2.27
C LEU A 34 10.57 15.08 3.25
N VAL A 35 9.62 14.67 4.10
CA VAL A 35 9.03 15.57 5.11
C VAL A 35 10.09 16.09 6.09
N ARG A 36 11.08 15.26 6.45
CA ARG A 36 12.19 15.72 7.30
C ARG A 36 13.07 16.72 6.60
N GLN A 37 13.40 16.52 5.32
CA GLN A 37 14.22 17.44 4.54
C GLN A 37 13.52 18.79 4.35
N THR A 38 12.21 18.81 4.14
CA THR A 38 11.45 20.06 3.93
C THR A 38 11.34 20.94 5.17
N ARG A 39 11.70 20.46 6.36
CA ARG A 39 11.67 21.29 7.60
C ARG A 39 12.62 22.47 7.58
N SER A 40 13.68 22.42 6.77
CA SER A 40 14.67 23.49 6.59
C SER A 40 14.35 24.44 5.43
N HIS A 41 13.25 24.21 4.70
CA HIS A 41 12.83 25.03 3.56
C HIS A 41 11.75 26.04 3.96
N ASP A 42 11.56 27.04 3.12
CA ASP A 42 10.48 28.01 3.28
C ASP A 42 9.11 27.35 3.24
N LEU A 43 8.12 27.99 3.86
CA LEU A 43 6.75 27.44 3.96
C LEU A 43 6.14 27.17 2.58
N ALA A 44 6.41 28.03 1.59
CA ALA A 44 5.90 27.89 0.23
C ALA A 44 6.43 26.61 -0.44
N ASP A 45 7.74 26.38 -0.37
CA ASP A 45 8.38 25.18 -0.92
C ASP A 45 7.89 23.91 -0.24
N ARG A 46 7.71 23.97 1.08
CA ARG A 46 7.17 22.87 1.86
C ARG A 46 5.75 22.49 1.42
N PHE A 47 4.87 23.47 1.23
CA PHE A 47 3.51 23.21 0.75
C PHE A 47 3.48 22.66 -0.67
N GLN A 48 4.37 23.14 -1.54
CA GLN A 48 4.49 22.60 -2.89
C GLN A 48 4.90 21.12 -2.89
N ILE A 49 5.89 20.74 -2.10
CA ILE A 49 6.33 19.34 -1.99
C ILE A 49 5.20 18.45 -1.43
N ILE A 50 4.49 18.90 -0.39
CA ILE A 50 3.37 18.18 0.19
C ILE A 50 2.24 18.01 -0.84
N SER A 51 1.94 19.02 -1.65
CA SER A 51 0.91 18.92 -2.69
C SER A 51 1.27 17.90 -3.77
N LEU A 52 2.54 17.85 -4.19
CA LEU A 52 3.02 16.82 -5.13
C LEU A 52 2.94 15.41 -4.53
N MET A 53 3.26 15.24 -3.23
CA MET A 53 3.13 13.98 -2.55
C MET A 53 1.66 13.52 -2.52
N GLN A 54 0.73 14.42 -2.23
CA GLN A 54 -0.70 14.15 -2.20
C GLN A 54 -1.25 13.80 -3.60
N GLU A 55 -0.83 14.52 -4.64
CA GLU A 55 -1.22 14.24 -6.02
C GLU A 55 -0.73 12.86 -6.47
N ASN A 56 0.52 12.51 -6.21
CA ASN A 56 1.08 11.18 -6.47
C ASN A 56 0.35 10.10 -5.63
N GLY A 57 -0.04 10.42 -4.41
CA GLY A 57 -0.85 9.56 -3.55
C GLY A 57 -2.13 9.12 -4.23
N GLN A 58 -2.87 10.08 -4.79
CA GLN A 58 -4.13 9.82 -5.47
C GLN A 58 -3.97 9.15 -6.84
N ARG A 59 -2.98 9.58 -7.63
CA ARG A 59 -2.85 9.15 -9.03
C ARG A 59 -2.05 7.86 -9.22
N ILE A 60 -1.14 7.55 -8.31
CA ILE A 60 -0.20 6.45 -8.46
C ILE A 60 -0.37 5.43 -7.33
N TYR A 61 -0.22 5.86 -6.06
CA TYR A 61 -0.11 4.93 -4.95
C TYR A 61 -1.44 4.28 -4.57
N ALA A 62 -2.54 5.05 -4.58
CA ALA A 62 -3.85 4.49 -4.28
C ALA A 62 -4.34 3.49 -5.35
N PRO A 63 -4.24 3.75 -6.67
CA PRO A 63 -4.53 2.74 -7.67
C PRO A 63 -3.62 1.53 -7.60
N ALA A 64 -2.32 1.71 -7.30
CA ALA A 64 -1.39 0.60 -7.13
C ALA A 64 -1.76 -0.29 -5.94
N LEU A 65 -2.17 0.29 -4.80
CA LEU A 65 -2.64 -0.46 -3.64
C LEU A 65 -3.91 -1.25 -3.95
N ALA A 66 -4.87 -0.64 -4.67
CA ALA A 66 -6.08 -1.32 -5.11
C ALA A 66 -5.73 -2.48 -6.06
N ALA A 67 -4.88 -2.24 -7.06
CA ALA A 67 -4.44 -3.25 -8.01
C ALA A 67 -3.69 -4.41 -7.34
N ALA A 68 -2.84 -4.12 -6.34
CA ALA A 68 -2.13 -5.16 -5.60
C ALA A 68 -3.09 -6.18 -4.97
N GLY A 69 -4.16 -5.75 -4.31
CA GLY A 69 -5.15 -6.67 -3.74
C GLY A 69 -5.92 -7.46 -4.81
N LEU A 70 -6.38 -6.78 -5.87
CA LEU A 70 -7.09 -7.44 -6.97
C LEU A 70 -6.23 -8.50 -7.65
N LEU A 71 -4.96 -8.19 -7.93
CA LEU A 71 -4.01 -9.16 -8.48
C LEU A 71 -3.73 -10.32 -7.52
N GLY A 72 -3.69 -10.06 -6.20
CA GLY A 72 -3.58 -11.10 -5.19
C GLY A 72 -4.75 -12.08 -5.23
N PHE A 73 -5.99 -11.60 -5.37
CA PHE A 73 -7.16 -12.46 -5.58
C PHE A 73 -7.10 -13.22 -6.90
N THR A 74 -6.63 -12.59 -7.98
CA THR A 74 -6.42 -13.24 -9.27
C THR A 74 -5.43 -14.40 -9.14
N LEU A 75 -4.30 -14.20 -8.45
CA LEU A 75 -3.31 -15.26 -8.19
C LEU A 75 -3.91 -16.41 -7.38
N THR A 76 -4.77 -16.12 -6.41
CA THR A 76 -5.49 -17.16 -5.66
C THR A 76 -6.39 -17.99 -6.60
N GLY A 77 -7.16 -17.34 -7.48
CA GLY A 77 -8.00 -18.01 -8.48
C GLY A 77 -7.22 -18.83 -9.49
N MET A 78 -6.01 -18.41 -9.87
CA MET A 78 -5.11 -19.11 -10.80
C MET A 78 -4.28 -20.21 -10.14
N SER A 79 -4.42 -20.46 -8.85
CA SER A 79 -3.53 -21.32 -8.08
C SER A 79 -3.94 -22.81 -8.08
N ASP A 80 -4.83 -23.24 -8.99
CA ASP A 80 -5.32 -24.64 -9.07
C ASP A 80 -5.72 -25.23 -7.70
N GLN A 81 -6.44 -24.43 -6.90
CA GLN A 81 -6.86 -24.74 -5.53
C GLN A 81 -5.74 -24.87 -4.48
N LEU A 82 -4.50 -24.55 -4.85
CA LEU A 82 -3.39 -24.50 -3.87
C LEU A 82 -3.66 -23.44 -2.81
N TYR A 83 -4.15 -22.27 -3.24
CA TYR A 83 -4.58 -21.18 -2.36
C TYR A 83 -6.09 -21.05 -2.39
N GLN A 84 -6.73 -21.46 -1.30
CA GLN A 84 -8.19 -21.41 -1.19
C GLN A 84 -8.63 -20.20 -0.38
N LEU A 85 -9.74 -19.57 -0.77
CA LEU A 85 -10.31 -18.45 -0.03
C LEU A 85 -10.73 -18.81 1.41
N SER A 86 -10.82 -20.10 1.74
CA SER A 86 -11.07 -20.58 3.11
C SER A 86 -9.87 -20.50 4.03
N GLN A 87 -8.66 -20.30 3.51
CA GLN A 87 -7.43 -20.23 4.31
C GLN A 87 -7.36 -18.94 5.13
N LEU A 88 -7.06 -19.09 6.42
CA LEU A 88 -7.08 -17.98 7.38
C LEU A 88 -6.14 -16.83 6.99
N TRP A 89 -4.91 -17.14 6.55
CA TRP A 89 -3.92 -16.14 6.17
C TRP A 89 -4.41 -15.24 5.03
N LEU A 90 -5.21 -15.80 4.12
CA LEU A 90 -5.73 -15.07 2.96
C LEU A 90 -6.82 -14.07 3.38
N TRP A 91 -7.73 -14.48 4.27
CA TRP A 91 -8.73 -13.59 4.85
C TRP A 91 -8.11 -12.47 5.69
N LEU A 92 -7.10 -12.79 6.49
CA LEU A 92 -6.39 -11.78 7.27
C LEU A 92 -5.66 -10.79 6.36
N SER A 93 -5.00 -11.28 5.31
CA SER A 93 -4.34 -10.40 4.30
C SER A 93 -5.35 -9.53 3.55
N ALA A 94 -6.51 -10.08 3.17
CA ALA A 94 -7.60 -9.32 2.55
C ALA A 94 -8.16 -8.24 3.49
N GLY A 95 -8.35 -8.57 4.77
CA GLY A 95 -8.76 -7.62 5.81
C GLY A 95 -7.75 -6.48 6.00
N CYS A 96 -6.44 -6.80 6.06
CA CYS A 96 -5.38 -5.81 6.10
C CYS A 96 -5.40 -4.91 4.85
N TRP A 97 -5.58 -5.48 3.66
CA TRP A 97 -5.66 -4.72 2.41
C TRP A 97 -6.85 -3.75 2.40
N LEU A 98 -8.04 -4.19 2.83
CA LEU A 98 -9.21 -3.32 2.96
C LEU A 98 -8.97 -2.20 3.98
N ALA A 99 -8.37 -2.52 5.13
CA ALA A 99 -8.01 -1.54 6.15
C ALA A 99 -7.01 -0.51 5.62
N MET A 100 -5.98 -0.95 4.87
CA MET A 100 -5.00 -0.05 4.24
C MET A 100 -5.66 0.89 3.22
N ASN A 101 -6.58 0.40 2.38
CA ASN A 101 -7.34 1.26 1.46
C ASN A 101 -8.21 2.25 2.23
N GLY A 102 -8.90 1.81 3.29
CA GLY A 102 -9.70 2.68 4.15
C GLY A 102 -8.87 3.78 4.81
N LEU A 103 -7.70 3.46 5.34
CA LEU A 103 -6.76 4.42 5.93
C LEU A 103 -6.23 5.41 4.90
N LEU A 104 -5.82 4.92 3.73
CA LEU A 104 -5.27 5.75 2.67
C LEU A 104 -6.29 6.79 2.20
N HIS A 105 -7.48 6.36 1.81
CA HIS A 105 -8.54 7.25 1.28
C HIS A 105 -9.27 8.03 2.38
N GLY A 106 -9.50 7.42 3.53
CA GLY A 106 -10.27 8.00 4.62
C GLY A 106 -9.50 9.00 5.47
N LEU A 107 -8.22 8.77 5.68
CA LEU A 107 -7.40 9.54 6.61
C LEU A 107 -6.20 10.22 5.94
N ILE A 108 -5.31 9.44 5.27
CA ILE A 108 -4.01 9.95 4.82
C ILE A 108 -4.18 11.00 3.72
N LEU A 109 -4.83 10.67 2.61
CA LEU A 109 -5.01 11.59 1.49
C LEU A 109 -5.81 12.85 1.87
N LYS A 110 -6.77 12.71 2.80
CA LYS A 110 -7.50 13.89 3.32
C LYS A 110 -6.61 14.78 4.17
N ALA A 111 -5.80 14.20 5.03
CA ALA A 111 -4.86 14.95 5.87
C ALA A 111 -3.79 15.64 5.01
N GLU A 112 -3.22 14.95 4.03
CA GLU A 112 -2.25 15.54 3.09
C GLU A 112 -2.85 16.70 2.29
N LYS A 113 -4.11 16.57 1.82
CA LYS A 113 -4.83 17.66 1.16
C LYS A 113 -5.03 18.87 2.07
N GLN A 114 -5.36 18.65 3.35
CA GLN A 114 -5.47 19.74 4.34
C GLN A 114 -4.12 20.41 4.58
N MET A 115 -3.04 19.64 4.68
CA MET A 115 -1.67 20.17 4.80
C MET A 115 -1.25 20.98 3.57
N ALA A 116 -1.57 20.53 2.36
CA ALA A 116 -1.32 21.26 1.12
C ALA A 116 -2.05 22.61 1.08
N ASN A 117 -3.19 22.72 1.75
CA ASN A 117 -3.95 23.96 1.92
C ASN A 117 -3.49 24.82 3.12
N GLY A 118 -2.39 24.47 3.77
CA GLY A 118 -1.80 25.24 4.88
C GLY A 118 -2.19 24.81 6.28
N ASP A 119 -3.04 23.77 6.45
CA ASP A 119 -3.44 23.25 7.76
C ASP A 119 -2.37 22.30 8.32
N THR A 120 -1.46 22.85 9.11
CA THR A 120 -0.38 22.07 9.75
C THR A 120 -0.90 21.12 10.86
N SER A 121 -2.14 21.33 11.37
CA SER A 121 -2.72 20.46 12.39
C SER A 121 -3.02 19.05 11.86
N ALA A 122 -3.20 18.91 10.55
CA ALA A 122 -3.43 17.64 9.87
C ALA A 122 -2.18 16.74 9.83
N GLN A 123 -0.98 17.29 10.03
CA GLN A 123 0.29 16.54 9.94
C GLN A 123 0.30 15.31 10.88
N LYS A 124 -0.09 15.48 12.13
CA LYS A 124 -0.12 14.37 13.10
C LYS A 124 -1.04 13.23 12.64
N ARG A 125 -2.17 13.57 12.01
CA ARG A 125 -3.11 12.57 11.46
C ARG A 125 -2.51 11.80 10.29
N ALA A 126 -1.82 12.49 9.39
CA ALA A 126 -1.10 11.87 8.27
C ALA A 126 0.01 10.94 8.78
N GLU A 127 0.82 11.37 9.75
CA GLU A 127 1.90 10.59 10.35
C GLU A 127 1.38 9.32 11.03
N ILE A 128 0.32 9.43 11.85
CA ILE A 128 -0.30 8.26 12.51
C ILE A 128 -0.88 7.30 11.46
N GLY A 129 -1.63 7.82 10.48
CA GLY A 129 -2.21 7.01 9.41
C GLY A 129 -1.15 6.25 8.62
N SER A 130 -0.06 6.91 8.24
CA SER A 130 1.07 6.30 7.52
C SER A 130 1.79 5.26 8.37
N GLY A 131 1.96 5.50 9.66
CA GLY A 131 2.54 4.52 10.60
C GLY A 131 1.69 3.25 10.70
N VAL A 132 0.37 3.39 10.87
CA VAL A 132 -0.56 2.25 10.93
C VAL A 132 -0.58 1.50 9.59
N LEU A 133 -0.58 2.22 8.47
CA LEU A 133 -0.52 1.61 7.13
C LEU A 133 0.75 0.78 6.96
N SER A 134 1.90 1.29 7.40
CA SER A 134 3.19 0.57 7.35
C SER A 134 3.17 -0.70 8.21
N LEU A 135 2.56 -0.66 9.40
CA LEU A 135 2.40 -1.84 10.26
C LEU A 135 1.49 -2.90 9.61
N LEU A 136 0.37 -2.49 9.01
CA LEU A 136 -0.52 -3.41 8.29
C LEU A 136 0.18 -4.03 7.08
N PHE A 137 1.03 -3.26 6.39
CA PHE A 137 1.85 -3.77 5.29
C PHE A 137 2.81 -4.87 5.76
N ILE A 138 3.58 -4.60 6.83
CA ILE A 138 4.51 -5.59 7.41
C ILE A 138 3.74 -6.85 7.82
N LEU A 139 2.59 -6.69 8.49
CA LEU A 139 1.75 -7.81 8.87
C LEU A 139 1.29 -8.61 7.64
N THR A 140 0.85 -7.94 6.57
CA THR A 140 0.44 -8.59 5.33
C THR A 140 1.59 -9.38 4.70
N LEU A 141 2.81 -8.83 4.68
CA LEU A 141 4.00 -9.54 4.20
C LEU A 141 4.28 -10.81 5.03
N ILE A 142 4.19 -10.71 6.36
CA ILE A 142 4.36 -11.86 7.25
C ILE A 142 3.32 -12.94 6.95
N LEU A 143 2.04 -12.56 6.80
CA LEU A 143 0.97 -13.49 6.47
C LEU A 143 1.20 -14.18 5.12
N MET A 144 1.67 -13.44 4.12
CA MET A 144 1.93 -13.98 2.78
C MET A 144 3.16 -14.89 2.72
N ILE A 145 4.16 -14.66 3.56
CA ILE A 145 5.38 -15.48 3.61
C ILE A 145 5.14 -16.74 4.45
N PHE A 146 4.64 -16.59 5.65
CA PHE A 146 4.49 -17.70 6.60
C PHE A 146 3.20 -18.50 6.43
N LYS A 147 2.16 -17.94 5.79
CA LYS A 147 0.88 -18.58 5.47
C LYS A 147 0.32 -19.44 6.63
N PRO A 148 0.05 -18.86 7.82
CA PRO A 148 -0.42 -19.63 8.95
C PRO A 148 -1.74 -20.34 8.62
N GLY A 149 -1.80 -21.65 8.89
CA GLY A 149 -2.96 -22.49 8.58
C GLY A 149 -2.98 -23.02 7.13
N PHE A 150 -1.82 -23.02 6.45
CA PHE A 150 -1.62 -23.66 5.15
C PHE A 150 -1.18 -25.11 5.32
#